data_fcefe4eec2ffd7864ed2d27efe601343
#
_entry.id   fcefe4eec2ffd7864ed2d27efe601343
#
_cell.length_a   1.000
_cell.length_b   1.000
_cell.length_c   1.000
_cell.angle_alpha   90.00
_cell.angle_beta   90.00
_cell.angle_gamma   90.00
#
_symmetry.space_group_name_H-M   'P 1'
#
loop_
_entity.id
_entity.type
_entity.pdbx_description
1 polymer ?
#
loop_
_entity_poly.entity_id
_entity_poly.type
_entity_poly.pdbx_seq_one_letter_code
_entity_poly.pdbx_strand_id
1 'polypeptide(L)' 'MRFLTLDDVGEVLNISAAQTYALVRSGELRAVKIGGRGQWRVEDTELEAYITRMYEQTEEFVRTHPFQRDEGDDEA' A
#
# COMPACT_ATOMS: atom_id res chain seq x y z
N MET A 1 -2.81 17.88 -5.16
CA MET A 1 -1.78 17.18 -4.39
C MET A 1 -2.06 17.34 -2.90
N ARG A 2 -2.01 16.25 -2.18
CA ARG A 2 -2.40 16.25 -0.79
C ARG A 2 -1.58 15.21 -0.04
N PHE A 3 -1.20 15.52 1.19
CA PHE A 3 -0.45 14.58 2.01
C PHE A 3 -1.37 13.88 2.98
N LEU A 4 -1.18 12.59 3.11
CA LEU A 4 -1.98 11.71 3.96
C LEU A 4 -1.14 11.21 5.11
N THR A 5 -1.79 10.94 6.23
CA THR A 5 -1.11 10.26 7.33
C THR A 5 -1.06 8.77 7.04
N LEU A 6 -0.24 8.06 7.79
CA LEU A 6 -0.22 6.60 7.64
C LEU A 6 -1.55 5.98 8.04
N ASP A 7 -2.24 6.58 9.01
CA ASP A 7 -3.58 6.11 9.37
C ASP A 7 -4.54 6.25 8.20
N ASP A 8 -4.48 7.39 7.51
CA ASP A 8 -5.32 7.58 6.33
C ASP A 8 -5.05 6.51 5.29
N VAL A 9 -3.78 6.23 5.04
CA VAL A 9 -3.38 5.24 4.05
C VAL A 9 -3.91 3.86 4.45
N GLY A 10 -3.75 3.53 5.72
CA GLY A 10 -4.23 2.24 6.22
C GLY A 10 -5.73 2.09 6.04
N GLU A 11 -6.47 3.19 6.23
CA GLU A 11 -7.90 3.14 6.00
C GLU A 11 -8.26 2.95 4.54
N VAL A 12 -7.56 3.66 3.65
CA VAL A 12 -7.82 3.54 2.23
C VAL A 12 -7.53 2.14 1.75
N LEU A 13 -6.41 1.56 2.18
CA LEU A 13 -6.02 0.22 1.75
C LEU A 13 -6.66 -0.87 2.59
N ASN A 14 -7.29 -0.49 3.69
CA ASN A 14 -7.93 -1.42 4.61
C ASN A 14 -6.93 -2.44 5.15
N ILE A 15 -5.80 -1.94 5.62
CA ILE A 15 -4.76 -2.77 6.22
C ILE A 15 -4.39 -2.18 7.57
N SER A 16 -3.67 -2.93 8.36
CA SER A 16 -3.30 -2.52 9.70
C SER A 16 -2.25 -1.43 9.69
N ALA A 17 -2.11 -0.73 10.81
CA ALA A 17 -1.07 0.28 10.96
C ALA A 17 0.31 -0.33 10.78
N ALA A 18 0.51 -1.52 11.31
CA ALA A 18 1.80 -2.20 11.20
C ALA A 18 2.12 -2.51 9.74
N GLN A 19 1.13 -2.97 8.99
CA GLN A 19 1.34 -3.26 7.58
C GLN A 19 1.64 -2.00 6.79
N THR A 20 0.94 -0.91 7.10
CA THR A 20 1.19 0.35 6.43
C THR A 20 2.61 0.83 6.69
N TYR A 21 3.03 0.77 7.96
CA TYR A 21 4.37 1.18 8.31
C TYR A 21 5.41 0.31 7.59
N ALA A 22 5.15 -0.97 7.50
CA ALA A 22 6.07 -1.88 6.80
C ALA A 22 6.21 -1.52 5.33
N LEU A 23 5.12 -1.15 4.68
CA LEU A 23 5.16 -0.74 3.28
C LEU A 23 6.04 0.49 3.10
N VAL A 24 5.92 1.43 4.01
CA VAL A 24 6.70 2.66 3.94
C VAL A 24 8.17 2.39 4.23
N ARG A 25 8.44 1.57 5.24
CA ARG A 25 9.82 1.30 5.62
C ARG A 25 10.54 0.45 4.57
N SER A 26 9.83 -0.39 3.87
CA SER A 26 10.44 -1.20 2.82
C SER A 26 10.66 -0.42 1.52
N GLY A 27 10.03 0.74 1.43
CA GLY A 27 10.11 1.54 0.21
C GLY A 27 9.10 1.16 -0.84
N GLU A 28 8.25 0.18 -0.57
CA GLU A 28 7.23 -0.20 -1.54
C GLU A 28 6.22 0.92 -1.74
N LEU A 29 5.90 1.64 -0.67
CA LEU A 29 5.05 2.81 -0.76
C LEU A 29 5.91 4.02 -0.44
N ARG A 30 6.11 4.87 -1.42
CA ARG A 30 6.98 6.02 -1.26
C ARG A 30 6.33 7.03 -0.32
N ALA A 31 7.10 7.49 0.65
CA ALA A 31 6.62 8.43 1.65
C ALA A 31 7.74 9.38 2.01
N VAL A 32 7.38 10.45 2.71
CA VAL A 32 8.36 11.44 3.13
C VAL A 32 8.19 11.70 4.61
N LYS A 33 9.25 12.17 5.23
CA LYS A 33 9.21 12.65 6.60
C LYS A 33 9.16 14.16 6.58
N ILE A 34 8.23 14.71 7.32
CA ILE A 34 8.03 16.16 7.34
C ILE A 34 8.08 16.65 8.76
N GLY A 35 8.69 17.82 8.94
CA GLY A 35 8.73 18.48 10.22
C GLY A 35 9.92 18.08 11.05
N GLY A 36 10.11 18.78 12.16
CA GLY A 36 11.26 18.55 13.01
C GLY A 36 11.31 17.18 13.62
N ARG A 37 10.15 16.55 13.81
CA ARG A 37 10.09 15.21 14.37
C ARG A 37 10.08 14.12 13.31
N GLY A 38 10.06 14.51 12.05
CA GLY A 38 10.08 13.53 10.97
C GLY A 38 8.84 12.67 10.92
N GLN A 39 7.68 13.31 10.86
CA GLN A 39 6.44 12.57 10.76
C GLN A 39 6.24 12.06 9.35
N TRP A 40 5.84 10.80 9.25
CA TRP A 40 5.61 10.19 7.95
C TRP A 40 4.35 10.74 7.28
N ARG A 41 4.47 11.03 5.99
CA ARG A 41 3.32 11.45 5.18
C ARG A 41 3.45 10.83 3.81
N VAL A 42 2.32 10.55 3.19
CA VAL A 42 2.26 9.95 1.87
C VAL A 42 1.48 10.88 0.96
N GLU A 43 2.09 11.24 -0.15
CA GLU A 43 1.40 12.07 -1.12
C GLU A 43 0.32 11.24 -1.79
N ASP A 44 -0.86 11.82 -2.03
CA ASP A 44 -1.97 11.06 -2.59
C ASP A 44 -1.62 10.47 -3.96
N THR A 45 -0.81 11.17 -4.75
CA THR A 45 -0.41 10.64 -6.04
C THR A 45 0.49 9.42 -5.89
N GLU A 46 1.29 9.37 -4.83
CA GLU A 46 2.13 8.19 -4.58
C GLU A 46 1.29 7.00 -4.15
N LEU A 47 0.25 7.27 -3.39
CA LEU A 47 -0.66 6.19 -3.01
C LEU A 47 -1.37 5.64 -4.24
N GLU A 48 -1.81 6.53 -5.13
CA GLU A 48 -2.47 6.10 -6.36
C GLU A 48 -1.53 5.27 -7.22
N ALA A 49 -0.27 5.70 -7.32
CA ALA A 49 0.72 4.96 -8.10
C ALA A 49 0.96 3.58 -7.50
N TYR A 50 1.00 3.50 -6.17
CA TYR A 50 1.16 2.22 -5.49
C TYR A 50 -0.02 1.30 -5.81
N ILE A 51 -1.23 1.82 -5.75
CA ILE A 51 -2.41 1.01 -6.03
C ILE A 51 -2.38 0.50 -7.46
N THR A 52 -1.98 1.35 -8.40
CA THR A 52 -1.87 0.93 -9.80
C THR A 52 -0.87 -0.22 -9.94
N ARG A 53 0.28 -0.10 -9.27
CA ARG A 53 1.29 -1.18 -9.33
C ARG A 53 0.75 -2.47 -8.75
N MET A 54 -0.04 -2.37 -7.67
CA MET A 54 -0.59 -3.57 -7.05
C MET A 54 -1.58 -4.27 -7.97
N TYR A 55 -2.38 -3.48 -8.68
CA TYR A 55 -3.28 -4.06 -9.67
C TYR A 55 -2.50 -4.78 -10.76
N GLU A 56 -1.44 -4.15 -11.25
CA GLU A 56 -0.63 -4.75 -12.31
C GLU A 56 0.04 -6.03 -11.84
N GLN A 57 0.59 -6.02 -10.64
CA GLN A 57 1.23 -7.22 -10.10
C GLN A 57 0.22 -8.33 -9.88
N THR A 58 -0.96 -7.98 -9.42
CA THR A 58 -2.00 -8.97 -9.18
C THR A 58 -2.49 -9.57 -10.49
N GLU A 59 -2.62 -8.74 -11.52
CA GLU A 59 -3.02 -9.24 -12.83
C GLU A 59 -1.98 -10.21 -13.38
N GLU A 60 -0.72 -9.89 -13.17
CA GLU A 60 0.35 -10.78 -13.59
C GLU A 60 0.28 -12.10 -12.83
N PHE A 61 0.05 -12.01 -11.51
CA PHE A 61 -0.06 -13.20 -10.69
C PHE A 61 -1.22 -14.08 -11.16
N VAL A 62 -2.37 -13.46 -11.43
CA VAL A 62 -3.54 -14.20 -11.87
C VAL A 62 -3.27 -14.89 -13.20
N ARG A 63 -2.56 -14.21 -14.09
CA ARG A 63 -2.29 -14.76 -15.40
C ARG A 63 -1.33 -15.95 -15.32
N THR A 64 -0.34 -15.87 -14.45
CA THR A 64 0.68 -16.92 -14.36
C THR A 64 0.30 -18.03 -13.38
N HIS A 65 -0.77 -17.82 -12.60
CA HIS A 65 -1.25 -18.83 -11.66
C HIS A 65 -2.69 -19.14 -12.00
N PRO A 66 -2.93 -19.96 -13.01
CA PRO A 66 -4.30 -20.26 -13.45
C PRO A 66 -5.13 -20.71 -12.27
N PHE A 67 -6.41 -20.56 -12.40
CA PHE A 67 -7.33 -20.79 -11.32
C PHE A 67 -6.95 -21.98 -10.47
N GLN A 68 -6.75 -21.73 -9.20
CA GLN A 68 -6.62 -22.77 -8.22
C GLN A 68 -7.04 -22.13 -6.92
N ARG A 69 -7.51 -22.97 -6.00
CA ARG A 69 -8.00 -22.43 -4.76
C ARG A 69 -6.89 -21.73 -4.01
N ASP A 70 -7.16 -20.53 -3.62
CA ASP A 70 -6.21 -19.74 -2.87
C ASP A 70 -6.64 -19.74 -1.42
N GLU A 71 -6.03 -20.57 -0.65
CA GLU A 71 -6.46 -20.77 0.71
C GLU A 71 -6.32 -19.55 1.59
N GLY A 72 -5.45 -18.70 1.28
CA GLY A 72 -5.17 -17.58 2.12
C GLY A 72 -6.15 -16.48 2.02
N ASP A 73 -7.04 -16.67 1.13
CA ASP A 73 -7.82 -15.58 0.85
C ASP A 73 -9.00 -15.39 1.57
N ASP A 74 -9.28 -15.32 1.91
CA ASP A 74 -10.18 -14.94 2.44
C ASP A 74 -10.64 -13.99 2.76
N GLU A 75 -10.87 -13.48 2.81
CA GLU A 75 -11.27 -12.80 3.14
C GLU A 75 -11.58 -12.16 3.37
N ALA A 76 -11.87 -11.90 3.29
CA ALA A 76 -12.10 -11.24 3.63
C ALA A 76 -12.63 -10.71 3.75
#